data_e6f54630d276f9eebf58669e35520ee8
#
_entry.id   e6f54630d276f9eebf58669e35520ee8
#
_cell.length_a   1.000
_cell.length_b   1.000
_cell.length_c   1.000
_cell.angle_alpha   90.00
_cell.angle_beta   90.00
_cell.angle_gamma   90.00
#
_symmetry.space_group_name_H-M   'P 1'
#
loop_
_entity.id
_entity.type
_entity.pdbx_description
1 polymer ?
#
loop_
_entity_poly.entity_id
_entity_poly.type
_entity_poly.pdbx_seq_one_letter_code
_entity_poly.pdbx_strand_id
1 'polypeptide(L)'
;EKDQKTKISNVFDSHERTVSEAMTPRTEISAISKTDSLEKALHTFIDSGHSKLPVYEKDLDNIIGVVYLYDLFHTPENLQEVIKPILFAPYSKPVMDLMGEFQSAHHAMAVVLDEHGGAAGLITAEDVFEELFGDFEDEFDEGTEKSEPQEDGSIIVSARIDWENFNTEFGNIIPKGEYETLGGYIISELGRIPNQGEHLFLPIGQVVIKKSSARQIHQIQIFPANIKNIK
;
A
#
# COMPACT_ATOMS: atom_id res chain seq x y z
N GLU A 1 -0.72 -28.11 -5.46
CA GLU A 1 0.49 -28.60 -4.76
C GLU A 1 1.72 -27.68 -4.88
N LYS A 2 1.93 -26.99 -6.02
CA LYS A 2 3.01 -26.00 -6.15
C LYS A 2 2.73 -24.74 -5.33
N ASP A 3 1.49 -24.21 -5.33
CA ASP A 3 1.11 -22.99 -4.61
C ASP A 3 1.16 -23.17 -3.07
N GLN A 4 0.79 -24.33 -2.56
CA GLN A 4 0.93 -24.62 -1.13
C GLN A 4 2.39 -24.70 -0.68
N LYS A 5 3.30 -25.18 -1.52
CA LYS A 5 4.74 -25.18 -1.21
C LYS A 5 5.33 -23.77 -1.21
N THR A 6 4.88 -22.90 -2.11
CA THR A 6 5.32 -21.50 -2.17
C THR A 6 4.82 -20.70 -0.97
N LYS A 7 3.56 -20.87 -0.57
CA LYS A 7 2.97 -20.24 0.65
C LYS A 7 3.68 -20.71 1.94
N ILE A 8 4.05 -22.00 2.02
CA ILE A 8 4.81 -22.53 3.16
C ILE A 8 6.27 -22.03 3.15
N SER A 9 6.90 -21.89 1.98
CA SER A 9 8.25 -21.33 1.86
C SER A 9 8.28 -19.87 2.31
N ASN A 10 7.30 -19.06 1.90
CA ASN A 10 7.21 -17.64 2.29
C ASN A 10 7.06 -17.47 3.82
N VAL A 11 6.33 -18.35 4.49
CA VAL A 11 6.19 -18.32 5.96
C VAL A 11 7.52 -18.69 6.65
N PHE A 12 8.35 -19.58 6.06
CA PHE A 12 9.66 -19.90 6.62
C PHE A 12 10.70 -18.80 6.35
N ASP A 13 10.70 -18.19 5.18
CA ASP A 13 11.59 -17.08 4.82
C ASP A 13 11.23 -15.79 5.58
N SER A 14 9.96 -15.60 5.95
CA SER A 14 9.50 -14.45 6.74
C SER A 14 9.89 -14.50 8.22
N HIS A 15 10.30 -15.66 8.76
CA HIS A 15 10.83 -15.75 10.12
C HIS A 15 12.17 -15.02 10.30
N GLU A 16 12.92 -14.75 9.23
CA GLU A 16 14.18 -14.04 9.26
C GLU A 16 14.04 -12.54 8.99
N ARG A 17 12.85 -12.06 8.52
CA ARG A 17 12.64 -10.66 8.17
C ARG A 17 12.47 -9.78 9.39
N THR A 18 13.11 -8.62 9.34
CA THR A 18 13.06 -7.63 10.41
C THR A 18 12.08 -6.50 10.09
N VAL A 19 11.64 -5.81 11.14
CA VAL A 19 10.73 -4.66 11.04
C VAL A 19 11.30 -3.57 10.13
N SER A 20 12.64 -3.40 10.09
CA SER A 20 13.30 -2.41 9.22
C SER A 20 13.13 -2.66 7.73
N GLU A 21 12.88 -3.92 7.34
CA GLU A 21 12.68 -4.29 5.92
C GLU A 21 11.26 -4.02 5.44
N ALA A 22 10.30 -3.98 6.38
CA ALA A 22 8.88 -3.82 6.09
C ALA A 22 8.33 -2.42 6.43
N MET A 23 9.09 -1.60 7.17
CA MET A 23 8.63 -0.30 7.65
C MET A 23 8.52 0.75 6.53
N THR A 24 7.61 1.71 6.71
CA THR A 24 7.65 3.00 6.01
C THR A 24 8.78 3.84 6.58
N PRO A 25 9.78 4.27 5.78
CA PRO A 25 10.90 5.07 6.25
C PRO A 25 10.46 6.42 6.82
N ARG A 26 11.26 6.96 7.78
CA ARG A 26 11.01 8.26 8.42
C ARG A 26 10.70 9.41 7.43
N THR A 27 11.38 9.43 6.30
CA THR A 27 11.25 10.48 5.27
C THR A 27 9.89 10.48 4.58
N GLU A 28 9.14 9.39 4.67
CA GLU A 28 7.84 9.18 4.03
C GLU A 28 6.67 9.25 5.03
N ILE A 29 6.96 9.50 6.32
CA ILE A 29 5.94 9.57 7.36
C ILE A 29 5.09 10.83 7.18
N SER A 30 3.80 10.66 6.95
CA SER A 30 2.79 11.70 7.16
C SER A 30 2.35 11.70 8.62
N ALA A 31 2.45 12.84 9.31
CA ALA A 31 2.19 12.95 10.73
C ALA A 31 1.45 14.23 11.11
N ILE A 32 0.79 14.23 12.26
CA ILE A 32 0.05 15.37 12.81
C ILE A 32 0.80 15.89 14.04
N SER A 33 0.93 17.22 14.17
CA SER A 33 1.42 17.82 15.41
C SER A 33 0.34 17.78 16.48
N LYS A 34 0.71 17.49 17.74
CA LYS A 34 -0.18 17.56 18.92
C LYS A 34 -0.91 18.91 19.04
N THR A 35 -0.30 19.99 18.52
CA THR A 35 -0.84 21.37 18.56
C THR A 35 -1.68 21.74 17.33
N ASP A 36 -1.81 20.85 16.36
CA ASP A 36 -2.63 21.11 15.18
C ASP A 36 -4.11 21.17 15.54
N SER A 37 -4.86 21.99 14.80
CA SER A 37 -6.32 22.02 14.89
C SER A 37 -6.94 20.76 14.27
N LEU A 38 -8.17 20.43 14.66
CA LEU A 38 -8.91 19.31 14.04
C LEU A 38 -9.06 19.48 12.52
N GLU A 39 -9.26 20.72 12.06
CA GLU A 39 -9.35 21.04 10.63
C GLU A 39 -8.03 20.72 9.91
N LYS A 40 -6.89 21.13 10.48
CA LYS A 40 -5.57 20.82 9.91
C LYS A 40 -5.28 19.32 9.91
N ALA A 41 -5.65 18.62 10.99
CA ALA A 41 -5.54 17.17 11.07
C ALA A 41 -6.36 16.48 9.98
N LEU A 42 -7.61 16.93 9.76
CA LEU A 42 -8.47 16.40 8.70
C LEU A 42 -7.87 16.64 7.30
N HIS A 43 -7.32 17.84 7.04
CA HIS A 43 -6.61 18.09 5.79
C HIS A 43 -5.43 17.16 5.58
N THR A 44 -4.63 16.89 6.64
CA THR A 44 -3.52 15.95 6.54
C THR A 44 -4.00 14.53 6.19
N PHE A 45 -5.14 14.09 6.73
CA PHE A 45 -5.75 12.81 6.35
C PHE A 45 -6.18 12.78 4.87
N ILE A 46 -6.82 13.85 4.39
CA ILE A 46 -7.28 13.95 2.99
C ILE A 46 -6.08 13.95 2.04
N ASP A 47 -5.04 14.74 2.33
CA ASP A 47 -3.87 14.90 1.48
C ASP A 47 -3.01 13.62 1.44
N SER A 48 -2.90 12.91 2.56
CA SER A 48 -2.11 11.68 2.66
C SER A 48 -2.87 10.43 2.21
N GLY A 49 -4.20 10.44 2.23
CA GLY A 49 -5.04 9.28 1.90
C GLY A 49 -5.00 8.16 2.95
N HIS A 50 -4.37 8.37 4.12
CA HIS A 50 -4.29 7.36 5.16
C HIS A 50 -5.53 7.36 6.06
N SER A 51 -5.81 6.22 6.71
CA SER A 51 -6.89 6.07 7.70
C SER A 51 -6.44 6.30 9.13
N LYS A 52 -5.14 6.33 9.39
CA LYS A 52 -4.50 6.54 10.68
C LYS A 52 -3.19 7.32 10.49
N LEU A 53 -2.91 8.26 11.39
CA LEU A 53 -1.70 9.07 11.36
C LEU A 53 -1.05 9.15 12.75
N PRO A 54 0.29 9.07 12.84
CA PRO A 54 1.00 9.28 14.10
C PRO A 54 0.91 10.74 14.52
N VAL A 55 0.92 10.97 15.82
CA VAL A 55 0.94 12.32 16.43
C VAL A 55 2.26 12.54 17.15
N TYR A 56 2.93 13.65 16.85
CA TYR A 56 4.17 14.04 17.48
C TYR A 56 4.01 15.31 18.32
N GLU A 57 4.88 15.49 19.33
CA GLU A 57 4.85 16.67 20.21
C GLU A 57 5.80 17.78 19.74
N LYS A 58 7.03 17.48 19.39
CA LYS A 58 8.06 18.45 18.93
C LYS A 58 8.52 18.15 17.53
N ASP A 59 8.93 16.92 17.30
CA ASP A 59 9.43 16.37 16.07
C ASP A 59 9.07 14.88 15.97
N LEU A 60 9.45 14.24 14.87
CA LEU A 60 9.14 12.82 14.63
C LEU A 60 9.86 11.85 15.59
N ASP A 61 10.87 12.30 16.35
CA ASP A 61 11.48 11.48 17.39
C ASP A 61 10.62 11.45 18.67
N ASN A 62 9.64 12.35 18.77
CA ASN A 62 8.72 12.46 19.89
C ASN A 62 7.28 12.11 19.46
N ILE A 63 7.08 10.94 18.86
CA ILE A 63 5.73 10.44 18.56
C ILE A 63 5.08 10.00 19.87
N ILE A 64 3.89 10.53 20.15
CA ILE A 64 3.14 10.34 21.41
C ILE A 64 1.92 9.46 21.27
N GLY A 65 1.50 9.13 20.04
CA GLY A 65 0.33 8.32 19.80
C GLY A 65 -0.10 8.31 18.34
N VAL A 66 -1.29 7.80 18.10
CA VAL A 66 -1.93 7.69 16.80
C VAL A 66 -3.35 8.24 16.86
N VAL A 67 -3.80 8.88 15.79
CA VAL A 67 -5.18 9.29 15.57
C VAL A 67 -5.73 8.54 14.37
N TYR A 68 -6.99 8.10 14.46
CA TYR A 68 -7.71 7.47 13.37
C TYR A 68 -8.69 8.46 12.76
N LEU A 69 -8.80 8.47 11.44
CA LEU A 69 -9.71 9.36 10.72
C LEU A 69 -11.15 9.25 11.23
N TYR A 70 -11.64 8.03 11.51
CA TYR A 70 -13.03 7.84 11.98
C TYR A 70 -13.30 8.48 13.35
N ASP A 71 -12.29 8.64 14.23
CA ASP A 71 -12.46 9.28 15.53
C ASP A 71 -12.80 10.77 15.38
N LEU A 72 -12.34 11.42 14.30
CA LEU A 72 -12.65 12.83 14.03
C LEU A 72 -14.13 13.05 13.67
N PHE A 73 -14.83 12.04 13.15
CA PHE A 73 -16.27 12.14 12.88
C PHE A 73 -17.16 12.14 14.12
N HIS A 74 -16.59 11.79 15.29
CA HIS A 74 -17.32 11.88 16.57
C HIS A 74 -17.29 13.29 17.18
N THR A 75 -16.89 14.30 16.40
CA THR A 75 -16.87 15.71 16.79
C THR A 75 -16.17 15.97 18.13
N PRO A 76 -14.89 15.54 18.29
CA PRO A 76 -14.13 15.83 19.51
C PRO A 76 -13.94 17.36 19.66
N GLU A 77 -13.75 17.85 20.89
CA GLU A 77 -13.49 19.27 21.12
C GLU A 77 -12.07 19.66 20.66
N ASN A 78 -11.11 18.76 20.80
CA ASN A 78 -9.73 18.95 20.40
C ASN A 78 -9.06 17.62 20.01
N LEU A 79 -7.90 17.73 19.36
CA LEU A 79 -7.16 16.55 18.85
C LEU A 79 -6.71 15.61 19.99
N GLN A 80 -6.42 16.15 21.18
CA GLN A 80 -5.87 15.38 22.29
C GLN A 80 -6.84 14.32 22.83
N GLU A 81 -8.15 14.55 22.69
CA GLU A 81 -9.20 13.60 23.14
C GLU A 81 -9.20 12.30 22.34
N VAL A 82 -8.69 12.34 21.12
CA VAL A 82 -8.70 11.21 20.17
C VAL A 82 -7.34 10.57 19.95
N ILE A 83 -6.28 11.08 20.63
CA ILE A 83 -4.96 10.44 20.57
C ILE A 83 -5.01 9.12 21.34
N LYS A 84 -4.70 8.03 20.63
CA LYS A 84 -4.60 6.69 21.20
C LYS A 84 -3.14 6.28 21.38
N PRO A 85 -2.85 5.37 22.31
CA PRO A 85 -1.50 4.83 22.48
C PRO A 85 -0.97 4.20 21.20
N ILE A 86 0.36 4.20 21.03
CA ILE A 86 1.08 3.60 19.93
C ILE A 86 2.17 2.68 20.46
N LEU A 87 2.50 1.60 19.75
CA LEU A 87 3.61 0.73 20.11
C LEU A 87 4.95 1.29 19.63
N PHE A 88 6.03 0.84 20.27
CA PHE A 88 7.40 1.09 19.84
C PHE A 88 8.12 -0.23 19.65
N ALA A 89 8.78 -0.39 18.53
CA ALA A 89 9.51 -1.60 18.19
C ALA A 89 10.93 -1.27 17.72
N PRO A 90 11.96 -1.96 18.21
CA PRO A 90 13.30 -1.81 17.65
C PRO A 90 13.34 -2.29 16.20
N TYR A 91 14.10 -1.61 15.35
CA TYR A 91 14.17 -1.88 13.90
C TYR A 91 14.67 -3.30 13.58
N SER A 92 15.43 -3.92 14.49
CA SER A 92 15.94 -5.30 14.35
C SER A 92 14.95 -6.38 14.83
N LYS A 93 13.75 -5.99 15.31
CA LYS A 93 12.76 -6.97 15.79
C LYS A 93 12.24 -7.82 14.62
N PRO A 94 12.07 -9.15 14.80
CA PRO A 94 11.37 -9.98 13.83
C PRO A 94 9.92 -9.52 13.60
N VAL A 95 9.49 -9.50 12.36
CA VAL A 95 8.13 -9.07 11.96
C VAL A 95 7.07 -9.95 12.63
N MET A 96 7.31 -11.26 12.76
CA MET A 96 6.41 -12.20 13.44
C MET A 96 6.16 -11.84 14.91
N ASP A 97 7.21 -11.41 15.63
CA ASP A 97 7.08 -11.03 17.04
C ASP A 97 6.23 -9.78 17.20
N LEU A 98 6.40 -8.80 16.27
CA LEU A 98 5.60 -7.58 16.26
C LEU A 98 4.13 -7.89 15.96
N MET A 99 3.84 -8.85 15.08
CA MET A 99 2.46 -9.30 14.82
C MET A 99 1.77 -9.79 16.10
N GLY A 100 2.47 -10.60 16.91
CA GLY A 100 1.97 -11.06 18.22
C GLY A 100 1.67 -9.91 19.17
N GLU A 101 2.50 -8.85 19.16
CA GLU A 101 2.29 -7.65 19.99
C GLU A 101 1.08 -6.84 19.49
N PHE A 102 0.91 -6.64 18.19
CA PHE A 102 -0.28 -5.98 17.63
C PHE A 102 -1.57 -6.68 18.05
N GLN A 103 -1.61 -8.02 17.96
CA GLN A 103 -2.78 -8.81 18.36
C GLN A 103 -3.07 -8.69 19.86
N SER A 104 -2.04 -8.82 20.72
CA SER A 104 -2.22 -8.83 22.16
C SER A 104 -2.57 -7.46 22.74
N ALA A 105 -2.01 -6.40 22.17
CA ALA A 105 -2.21 -5.03 22.62
C ALA A 105 -3.38 -4.31 21.91
N HIS A 106 -3.98 -4.92 20.88
CA HIS A 106 -5.02 -4.31 20.03
C HIS A 106 -4.56 -2.99 19.38
N HIS A 107 -3.29 -2.94 18.99
CA HIS A 107 -2.73 -1.83 18.23
C HIS A 107 -2.60 -2.17 16.76
N ALA A 108 -2.65 -1.15 15.91
CA ALA A 108 -2.52 -1.31 14.46
C ALA A 108 -1.34 -0.52 13.87
N MET A 109 -0.52 0.12 14.72
CA MET A 109 0.65 0.90 14.28
C MET A 109 1.72 0.88 15.36
N ALA A 110 2.99 0.83 14.92
CA ALA A 110 4.15 0.97 15.79
C ALA A 110 5.16 1.96 15.21
N VAL A 111 5.83 2.71 16.09
CA VAL A 111 7.01 3.49 15.74
C VAL A 111 8.21 2.56 15.77
N VAL A 112 8.99 2.58 14.70
CA VAL A 112 10.23 1.80 14.60
C VAL A 112 11.39 2.66 15.10
N LEU A 113 12.11 2.15 16.10
CA LEU A 113 13.22 2.85 16.71
C LEU A 113 14.56 2.35 16.19
N ASP A 114 15.46 3.29 15.91
CA ASP A 114 16.87 2.99 15.61
C ASP A 114 17.66 2.66 16.91
N GLU A 115 18.96 2.39 16.76
CA GLU A 115 19.88 2.06 17.86
C GLU A 115 20.13 3.24 18.83
N HIS A 116 19.74 4.44 18.45
CA HIS A 116 19.87 5.66 19.27
C HIS A 116 18.56 6.06 19.93
N GLY A 117 17.47 5.32 19.67
CA GLY A 117 16.13 5.60 20.18
C GLY A 117 15.37 6.66 19.37
N GLY A 118 15.89 7.08 18.22
CA GLY A 118 15.19 7.93 17.27
C GLY A 118 14.18 7.14 16.44
N ALA A 119 13.17 7.83 15.87
CA ALA A 119 12.21 7.21 15.00
C ALA A 119 12.84 6.95 13.61
N ALA A 120 13.13 5.69 13.29
CA ALA A 120 13.61 5.24 11.99
C ALA A 120 12.49 5.15 10.95
N GLY A 121 11.27 4.84 11.40
CA GLY A 121 10.11 4.67 10.53
C GLY A 121 8.84 4.35 11.30
N LEU A 122 7.82 3.96 10.56
CA LEU A 122 6.56 3.42 11.07
C LEU A 122 6.28 2.07 10.42
N ILE A 123 5.55 1.23 11.13
CA ILE A 123 5.02 -0.01 10.58
C ILE A 123 3.60 -0.22 11.07
N THR A 124 2.72 -0.68 10.20
CA THR A 124 1.34 -0.99 10.52
C THR A 124 1.10 -2.49 10.60
N ALA A 125 -0.02 -2.90 11.17
CA ALA A 125 -0.41 -4.31 11.19
C ALA A 125 -0.65 -4.84 9.76
N GLU A 126 -1.11 -3.97 8.87
CA GLU A 126 -1.29 -4.28 7.45
C GLU A 126 0.05 -4.57 6.76
N ASP A 127 1.10 -3.75 7.00
CA ASP A 127 2.44 -3.97 6.45
C ASP A 127 3.04 -5.29 6.94
N VAL A 128 2.88 -5.57 8.26
CA VAL A 128 3.31 -6.84 8.87
C VAL A 128 2.59 -8.02 8.22
N PHE A 129 1.28 -7.87 7.99
CA PHE A 129 0.47 -8.91 7.39
C PHE A 129 0.86 -9.17 5.93
N GLU A 130 1.08 -8.10 5.16
CA GLU A 130 1.56 -8.16 3.77
C GLU A 130 2.93 -8.85 3.70
N GLU A 131 3.84 -8.52 4.64
CA GLU A 131 5.18 -9.11 4.68
C GLU A 131 5.17 -10.61 4.99
N LEU A 132 4.25 -11.07 5.87
CA LEU A 132 4.17 -12.47 6.29
C LEU A 132 3.43 -13.36 5.29
N PHE A 133 2.37 -12.85 4.70
CA PHE A 133 1.47 -13.66 3.87
C PHE A 133 1.55 -13.30 2.38
N GLY A 134 2.34 -12.26 2.03
CA GLY A 134 2.32 -11.66 0.71
C GLY A 134 1.02 -10.89 0.48
N ASP A 135 0.89 -10.33 -0.71
CA ASP A 135 -0.40 -9.78 -1.11
C ASP A 135 -1.46 -10.88 -1.01
N PHE A 136 -2.51 -10.62 -0.19
CA PHE A 136 -3.69 -11.47 -0.28
C PHE A 136 -4.20 -11.40 -1.70
N GLU A 137 -3.98 -12.48 -2.43
CA GLU A 137 -4.87 -12.77 -3.55
C GLU A 137 -6.25 -12.93 -2.92
N ASP A 138 -7.16 -11.98 -3.15
CA ASP A 138 -8.57 -12.21 -2.89
C ASP A 138 -8.92 -13.55 -3.52
N GLU A 139 -9.72 -14.39 -2.85
CA GLU A 139 -10.21 -15.66 -3.43
C GLU A 139 -10.94 -15.43 -4.77
N PHE A 140 -11.23 -14.17 -5.10
CA PHE A 140 -11.71 -13.70 -6.39
C PHE A 140 -10.59 -13.43 -7.39
N ASP A 141 -9.32 -13.35 -6.98
CA ASP A 141 -8.14 -13.21 -7.85
C ASP A 141 -7.60 -14.58 -8.31
N GLU A 142 -8.10 -15.70 -7.76
CA GLU A 142 -7.79 -17.04 -8.28
C GLU A 142 -8.31 -17.18 -9.72
N GLY A 143 -7.45 -16.90 -10.67
CA GLY A 143 -7.62 -17.35 -12.05
C GLY A 143 -8.10 -16.33 -13.07
N THR A 144 -8.06 -15.04 -12.80
CA THR A 144 -8.33 -14.07 -13.85
C THR A 144 -7.07 -13.29 -14.26
N GLU A 145 -6.20 -13.94 -15.07
CA GLU A 145 -5.50 -13.27 -16.17
C GLU A 145 -6.51 -12.68 -17.17
N LYS A 146 -7.83 -12.80 -16.89
CA LYS A 146 -8.90 -12.37 -17.79
C LYS A 146 -9.23 -10.92 -17.53
N SER A 147 -9.10 -10.16 -18.58
CA SER A 147 -9.66 -8.83 -18.69
C SER A 147 -11.18 -8.88 -18.53
N GLU A 148 -11.73 -8.05 -17.64
CA GLU A 148 -13.17 -7.91 -17.45
C GLU A 148 -13.69 -6.65 -18.17
N PRO A 149 -14.35 -6.80 -19.33
CA PRO A 149 -15.00 -5.68 -20.01
C PRO A 149 -16.11 -5.10 -19.14
N GLN A 150 -16.14 -3.78 -19.02
CA GLN A 150 -17.16 -3.05 -18.29
C GLN A 150 -18.21 -2.48 -19.24
N GLU A 151 -19.41 -2.16 -18.73
CA GLU A 151 -20.51 -1.59 -19.53
C GLU A 151 -20.15 -0.22 -20.15
N ASP A 152 -19.21 0.51 -19.55
CA ASP A 152 -18.71 1.81 -20.04
C ASP A 152 -17.64 1.69 -21.13
N GLY A 153 -17.32 0.47 -21.58
CA GLY A 153 -16.30 0.19 -22.58
C GLY A 153 -14.87 0.19 -22.05
N SER A 154 -14.68 0.36 -20.74
CA SER A 154 -13.40 0.17 -20.09
C SER A 154 -13.15 -1.31 -19.79
N ILE A 155 -11.92 -1.63 -19.42
CA ILE A 155 -11.49 -2.99 -19.10
C ILE A 155 -10.76 -2.95 -17.76
N ILE A 156 -11.17 -3.80 -16.83
CA ILE A 156 -10.42 -4.05 -15.59
C ILE A 156 -9.49 -5.22 -15.86
N VAL A 157 -8.21 -5.02 -15.58
CA VAL A 157 -7.17 -6.02 -15.84
C VAL A 157 -6.18 -6.08 -14.68
N SER A 158 -5.69 -7.27 -14.37
CA SER A 158 -4.59 -7.46 -13.42
C SER A 158 -3.32 -6.80 -13.96
N ALA A 159 -2.64 -6.00 -13.15
CA ALA A 159 -1.36 -5.41 -13.54
C ALA A 159 -0.22 -6.44 -13.61
N ARG A 160 -0.47 -7.68 -13.13
CA ARG A 160 0.46 -8.81 -13.21
C ARG A 160 0.43 -9.54 -14.55
N ILE A 161 -0.55 -9.23 -15.43
CA ILE A 161 -0.59 -9.83 -16.76
C ILE A 161 0.74 -9.58 -17.48
N ASP A 162 1.26 -10.61 -18.09
CA ASP A 162 2.44 -10.50 -18.94
C ASP A 162 2.18 -9.53 -20.11
N TRP A 163 3.13 -8.63 -20.37
CA TRP A 163 2.93 -7.59 -21.39
C TRP A 163 2.78 -8.18 -22.82
N GLU A 164 3.36 -9.35 -23.12
CA GLU A 164 3.19 -10.03 -24.41
C GLU A 164 1.79 -10.63 -24.51
N ASN A 165 1.25 -11.19 -23.41
CA ASN A 165 -0.11 -11.68 -23.32
C ASN A 165 -1.12 -10.55 -23.47
N PHE A 166 -0.88 -9.41 -22.80
CA PHE A 166 -1.69 -8.21 -22.96
C PHE A 166 -1.68 -7.72 -24.41
N ASN A 167 -0.52 -7.65 -25.06
CA ASN A 167 -0.40 -7.27 -26.46
C ASN A 167 -1.11 -8.26 -27.41
N THR A 168 -1.12 -9.53 -27.08
CA THR A 168 -1.82 -10.56 -27.87
C THR A 168 -3.34 -10.36 -27.81
N GLU A 169 -3.87 -9.98 -26.64
CA GLU A 169 -5.30 -9.80 -26.43
C GLU A 169 -5.80 -8.44 -26.95
N PHE A 170 -5.03 -7.35 -26.73
CA PHE A 170 -5.45 -5.97 -27.02
C PHE A 170 -4.73 -5.30 -28.20
N GLY A 171 -3.80 -6.01 -28.84
CA GLY A 171 -2.96 -5.48 -29.91
C GLY A 171 -1.59 -5.00 -29.40
N ASN A 172 -0.62 -4.91 -30.31
CA ASN A 172 0.77 -4.55 -30.00
C ASN A 172 0.93 -3.06 -29.62
N ILE A 173 0.42 -2.68 -28.45
CA ILE A 173 0.39 -1.29 -27.96
C ILE A 173 1.57 -1.04 -27.03
N ILE A 174 1.99 -2.05 -26.26
CA ILE A 174 3.12 -1.96 -25.32
C ILE A 174 4.41 -2.33 -26.04
N PRO A 175 5.40 -1.42 -26.12
CA PRO A 175 6.68 -1.73 -26.73
C PRO A 175 7.47 -2.74 -25.90
N LYS A 176 8.44 -3.40 -26.51
CA LYS A 176 9.37 -4.26 -25.77
C LYS A 176 10.31 -3.42 -24.89
N GLY A 177 10.41 -3.76 -23.60
CA GLY A 177 11.23 -3.05 -22.61
C GLY A 177 11.80 -3.98 -21.54
N GLU A 178 12.40 -3.41 -20.52
CA GLU A 178 12.95 -4.13 -19.36
C GLU A 178 11.88 -4.37 -18.28
N TYR A 179 10.74 -4.86 -18.65
CA TYR A 179 9.61 -5.20 -17.79
C TYR A 179 8.94 -6.49 -18.29
N GLU A 180 8.40 -7.26 -17.36
CA GLU A 180 7.73 -8.53 -17.66
C GLU A 180 6.21 -8.40 -17.62
N THR A 181 5.67 -7.40 -16.88
CA THR A 181 4.24 -7.25 -16.64
C THR A 181 3.71 -5.88 -17.07
N LEU A 182 2.39 -5.77 -17.25
CA LEU A 182 1.70 -4.51 -17.51
C LEU A 182 1.96 -3.47 -16.42
N GLY A 183 1.97 -3.89 -15.14
CA GLY A 183 2.34 -3.02 -14.01
C GLY A 183 3.78 -2.54 -14.10
N GLY A 184 4.71 -3.42 -14.47
CA GLY A 184 6.11 -3.07 -14.71
C GLY A 184 6.27 -2.05 -15.83
N TYR A 185 5.52 -2.19 -16.92
CA TYR A 185 5.48 -1.20 -18.00
C TYR A 185 5.03 0.19 -17.47
N ILE A 186 3.92 0.24 -16.72
CA ILE A 186 3.40 1.51 -16.18
C ILE A 186 4.41 2.17 -15.25
N ILE A 187 5.06 1.39 -14.37
CA ILE A 187 6.10 1.90 -13.46
C ILE A 187 7.30 2.42 -14.24
N SER A 188 7.71 1.71 -15.31
CA SER A 188 8.80 2.14 -16.19
C SER A 188 8.51 3.47 -16.88
N GLU A 189 7.28 3.68 -17.37
CA GLU A 189 6.86 4.94 -18.00
C GLU A 189 6.82 6.11 -17.02
N LEU A 190 6.41 5.86 -15.76
CA LEU A 190 6.26 6.91 -14.75
C LEU A 190 7.52 7.17 -13.92
N GLY A 191 8.44 6.20 -13.85
CA GLY A 191 9.59 6.24 -12.95
C GLY A 191 9.24 6.13 -11.45
N ARG A 192 7.98 5.77 -11.13
CA ARG A 192 7.47 5.60 -9.77
C ARG A 192 6.25 4.68 -9.76
N ILE A 193 5.88 4.22 -8.58
CA ILE A 193 4.60 3.52 -8.37
C ILE A 193 3.49 4.57 -8.22
N PRO A 194 2.41 4.52 -9.02
CA PRO A 194 1.29 5.44 -8.88
C PRO A 194 0.39 5.07 -7.70
N ASN A 195 -0.29 6.06 -7.13
CA ASN A 195 -1.23 5.86 -6.05
C ASN A 195 -2.56 5.28 -6.54
N GLN A 196 -3.28 4.59 -5.65
CA GLN A 196 -4.65 4.16 -5.91
C GLN A 196 -5.55 5.37 -6.22
N GLY A 197 -6.40 5.23 -7.25
CA GLY A 197 -7.27 6.29 -7.75
C GLY A 197 -6.59 7.26 -8.72
N GLU A 198 -5.30 7.13 -8.97
CA GLU A 198 -4.58 8.00 -9.90
C GLU A 198 -5.00 7.75 -11.35
N HIS A 199 -5.17 8.83 -12.11
CA HIS A 199 -5.52 8.81 -13.53
C HIS A 199 -4.29 9.11 -14.37
N LEU A 200 -3.98 8.23 -15.31
CA LEU A 200 -2.81 8.31 -16.17
C LEU A 200 -3.23 8.31 -17.65
N PHE A 201 -2.45 8.97 -18.49
CA PHE A 201 -2.62 8.93 -19.94
C PHE A 201 -1.38 8.28 -20.55
N LEU A 202 -1.53 7.04 -21.00
CA LEU A 202 -0.47 6.21 -21.54
C LEU A 202 -0.79 5.82 -22.99
N PRO A 203 0.16 5.32 -23.76
CA PRO A 203 -0.11 4.82 -25.13
C PRO A 203 -1.22 3.78 -25.21
N ILE A 204 -1.43 3.00 -24.15
CA ILE A 204 -2.51 2.01 -24.04
C ILE A 204 -3.90 2.64 -23.82
N GLY A 205 -3.97 3.94 -23.53
CA GLY A 205 -5.20 4.67 -23.26
C GLY A 205 -5.17 5.44 -21.95
N GLN A 206 -6.34 5.88 -21.48
CA GLN A 206 -6.50 6.41 -20.12
C GLN A 206 -6.53 5.23 -19.15
N VAL A 207 -5.67 5.28 -18.12
CA VAL A 207 -5.54 4.24 -17.10
C VAL A 207 -5.92 4.83 -15.75
N VAL A 208 -6.74 4.11 -14.99
CA VAL A 208 -7.06 4.43 -13.60
C VAL A 208 -6.51 3.33 -12.72
N ILE A 209 -5.71 3.69 -11.74
CA ILE A 209 -5.16 2.73 -10.76
C ILE A 209 -6.27 2.33 -9.79
N LYS A 210 -6.76 1.11 -9.89
CA LYS A 210 -7.82 0.60 -9.01
C LYS A 210 -7.28 0.11 -7.69
N LYS A 211 -6.11 -0.56 -7.71
CA LYS A 211 -5.47 -1.10 -6.52
C LYS A 211 -3.95 -1.05 -6.70
N SER A 212 -3.25 -0.44 -5.76
CA SER A 212 -1.79 -0.42 -5.70
C SER A 212 -1.31 -0.44 -4.25
N SER A 213 -0.09 -0.95 -4.04
CA SER A 213 0.64 -0.90 -2.78
C SER A 213 1.87 0.01 -2.94
N ALA A 214 2.65 0.18 -1.87
CA ALA A 214 3.91 0.92 -1.93
C ALA A 214 4.96 0.27 -2.87
N ARG A 215 4.77 -1.01 -3.23
CA ARG A 215 5.76 -1.80 -4.00
C ARG A 215 5.32 -2.15 -5.41
N GLN A 216 4.00 -2.20 -5.68
CA GLN A 216 3.48 -2.68 -6.97
C GLN A 216 2.05 -2.19 -7.26
N ILE A 217 1.69 -2.28 -8.54
CA ILE A 217 0.32 -2.10 -9.00
C ILE A 217 -0.34 -3.48 -9.08
N HIS A 218 -1.56 -3.61 -8.55
CA HIS A 218 -2.31 -4.87 -8.54
C HIS A 218 -3.37 -4.91 -9.64
N GLN A 219 -4.18 -3.84 -9.75
CA GLN A 219 -5.31 -3.80 -10.65
C GLN A 219 -5.46 -2.42 -11.26
N ILE A 220 -5.75 -2.39 -12.54
CA ILE A 220 -5.96 -1.17 -13.31
C ILE A 220 -7.25 -1.26 -14.11
N GLN A 221 -7.86 -0.10 -14.36
CA GLN A 221 -8.94 0.06 -15.32
C GLN A 221 -8.41 0.87 -16.50
N ILE A 222 -8.56 0.32 -17.70
CA ILE A 222 -8.08 0.93 -18.93
C ILE A 222 -9.30 1.39 -19.73
N PHE A 223 -9.29 2.64 -20.17
CA PHE A 223 -10.20 3.21 -21.16
C PHE A 223 -9.41 3.30 -22.49
N PRO A 224 -9.54 2.32 -23.36
CA PRO A 224 -8.67 2.23 -24.53
C PRO A 224 -8.93 3.38 -25.49
N ALA A 225 -7.85 3.96 -26.02
CA ALA A 225 -7.94 5.08 -26.98
C ALA A 225 -8.57 4.66 -28.33
N ASN A 226 -8.53 3.36 -28.68
CA ASN A 226 -9.09 2.79 -29.91
C ASN A 226 -9.29 1.28 -29.77
N ILE A 227 -10.42 0.81 -29.26
CA ILE A 227 -10.82 -0.57 -29.49
C ILE A 227 -11.77 -0.62 -30.68
N LYS A 228 -11.22 -0.90 -31.86
CA LYS A 228 -11.98 -1.54 -32.96
C LYS A 228 -12.01 -3.04 -32.64
N ASN A 229 -13.20 -3.53 -32.22
CA ASN A 229 -13.58 -4.93 -32.16
C ASN A 229 -13.07 -5.74 -30.93
N ILE A 230 -13.83 -5.67 -29.83
CA ILE A 230 -14.05 -6.87 -29.01
C ILE A 230 -15.40 -7.45 -29.48
N LYS A 231 -15.35 -8.57 -30.18
CA LYS A 231 -16.50 -9.44 -30.46
C LYS A 231 -16.56 -10.52 -29.41
#